data_5a079dbf3075b8bd4666f3b8c8d0e35a
#
_entry.id   5a079dbf3075b8bd4666f3b8c8d0e35a
#
_cell.length_a   1.000
_cell.length_b   1.000
_cell.length_c   1.000
_cell.angle_alpha   90.00
_cell.angle_beta   90.00
_cell.angle_gamma   90.00
#
_symmetry.space_group_name_H-M   'P 1'
#
loop_
_entity.id
_entity.type
_entity.pdbx_description
1 polymer ?
#
loop_
_entity_poly.entity_id
_entity_poly.type
_entity_poly.pdbx_seq_one_letter_code
_entity_poly.pdbx_strand_id
1 'polypeptide(L)'
;METLNGVILKGIGGFYYVKTAKGVYECKARGVFRKLNLKPLIGDRVKISVESQGYASIEEIFSRKNELIRPPISNIDQLLVVVSACEPEPDLLVIDKLVSIAIDRRIEPILVISKVDLKEPYEIEKIYKKIGVNVILFSKFWENSINEIKNVLKGKTTALAGNSGVGKSTILNMLGEDFEMETGKVSKKLGRGKHTTRHVELYPLSFGGFVADTPGFSNLDIGKYKLIEKENLQYCFKEFEPYIKKCKFASCNHTKEKSCAVVEALQNGQINESRYKSYIFMLDELRKSESLRYK
;
A
#
# COMPACT_ATOMS: atom_id res chain seq x y z
N MET A 1 17.58 12.26 31.57
CA MET A 1 16.57 12.04 30.49
C MET A 1 17.34 11.95 29.20
N GLU A 2 17.28 10.82 28.54
CA GLU A 2 17.92 10.59 27.24
C GLU A 2 16.89 10.75 26.12
N THR A 3 17.27 11.40 25.00
CA THR A 3 16.37 11.50 23.83
C THR A 3 16.90 10.67 22.69
N LEU A 4 16.01 9.90 22.04
CA LEU A 4 16.33 9.02 20.92
C LEU A 4 15.36 9.24 19.77
N ASN A 5 15.83 9.11 18.54
CA ASN A 5 14.98 9.06 17.36
C ASN A 5 14.64 7.61 17.01
N GLY A 6 13.42 7.38 16.55
CA GLY A 6 12.99 6.04 16.19
C GLY A 6 11.79 6.03 15.25
N VAL A 7 11.31 4.82 14.94
CA VAL A 7 10.14 4.56 14.10
C VAL A 7 9.14 3.76 14.90
N ILE A 8 7.85 4.14 14.84
CA ILE A 8 6.77 3.40 15.49
C ILE A 8 6.53 2.10 14.70
N LEU A 9 6.76 0.95 15.35
CA LEU A 9 6.53 -0.37 14.76
C LEU A 9 5.08 -0.82 14.92
N LYS A 10 4.50 -0.62 16.11
CA LYS A 10 3.12 -1.02 16.45
C LYS A 10 2.53 -0.15 17.54
N GLY A 11 1.18 -0.18 17.64
CA GLY A 11 0.44 0.47 18.71
C GLY A 11 -0.59 -0.49 19.32
N ILE A 12 -0.52 -0.73 20.63
CA ILE A 12 -1.38 -1.67 21.36
C ILE A 12 -1.78 -1.03 22.68
N GLY A 13 -3.10 -1.01 22.98
CA GLY A 13 -3.60 -0.58 24.28
C GLY A 13 -3.26 0.86 24.68
N GLY A 14 -3.00 1.74 23.70
CA GLY A 14 -2.59 3.13 23.92
C GLY A 14 -1.09 3.33 24.08
N PHE A 15 -0.30 2.26 23.98
CA PHE A 15 1.16 2.27 23.93
C PHE A 15 1.66 2.14 22.51
N TYR A 16 2.84 2.69 22.23
CA TYR A 16 3.54 2.65 20.95
C TYR A 16 4.92 2.03 21.14
N TYR A 17 5.26 1.05 20.32
CA TYR A 17 6.57 0.41 20.34
C TYR A 17 7.46 1.06 19.30
N VAL A 18 8.51 1.75 19.78
CA VAL A 18 9.38 2.57 18.94
C VAL A 18 10.74 1.89 18.80
N LYS A 19 11.13 1.55 17.56
CA LYS A 19 12.46 1.04 17.22
C LYS A 19 13.43 2.21 17.11
N THR A 20 14.49 2.19 17.91
CA THR A 20 15.61 3.12 17.89
C THR A 20 16.92 2.38 17.58
N ALA A 21 18.02 3.11 17.47
CA ALA A 21 19.35 2.51 17.34
C ALA A 21 19.77 1.68 18.57
N LYS A 22 19.19 1.98 19.76
CA LYS A 22 19.52 1.31 21.03
C LYS A 22 18.57 0.13 21.36
N GLY A 23 17.48 -0.05 20.62
CA GLY A 23 16.50 -1.10 20.88
C GLY A 23 15.07 -0.64 20.66
N VAL A 24 14.12 -1.44 21.11
CA VAL A 24 12.68 -1.13 21.05
C VAL A 24 12.21 -0.65 22.41
N TYR A 25 11.51 0.48 22.44
CA TYR A 25 10.98 1.09 23.66
C TYR A 25 9.45 1.12 23.60
N GLU A 26 8.81 0.76 24.72
CA GLU A 26 7.38 0.97 24.91
C GLU A 26 7.14 2.41 25.35
N CYS A 27 6.41 3.18 24.55
CA CYS A 27 6.22 4.62 24.73
C CYS A 27 4.75 4.97 24.91
N LYS A 28 4.47 5.99 25.73
CA LYS A 28 3.18 6.68 25.76
C LYS A 28 3.22 7.93 24.89
N ALA A 29 2.14 8.21 24.18
CA ALA A 29 1.99 9.48 23.47
C ALA A 29 1.57 10.58 24.46
N ARG A 30 2.21 11.75 24.41
CA ARG A 30 1.85 12.89 25.26
C ARG A 30 0.46 13.43 24.91
N GLY A 31 -0.24 13.93 25.91
CA GLY A 31 -1.61 14.47 25.74
C GLY A 31 -1.71 15.65 24.75
N VAL A 32 -0.61 16.34 24.48
CA VAL A 32 -0.54 17.45 23.52
C VAL A 32 -0.93 17.00 22.10
N PHE A 33 -0.60 15.76 21.70
CA PHE A 33 -0.97 15.25 20.37
C PHE A 33 -2.48 15.14 20.18
N ARG A 34 -3.24 14.82 21.24
CA ARG A 34 -4.71 14.84 21.21
C ARG A 34 -5.26 16.25 21.00
N LYS A 35 -4.66 17.26 21.64
CA LYS A 35 -5.05 18.67 21.47
C LYS A 35 -4.80 19.17 20.06
N LEU A 36 -3.74 18.67 19.42
CA LEU A 36 -3.35 19.00 18.04
C LEU A 36 -4.08 18.13 16.99
N ASN A 37 -5.00 17.25 17.38
CA ASN A 37 -5.62 16.25 16.50
C ASN A 37 -4.59 15.38 15.73
N LEU A 38 -3.38 15.25 16.26
CA LEU A 38 -2.31 14.48 15.67
C LEU A 38 -2.25 13.10 16.32
N LYS A 39 -2.78 12.09 15.66
CA LYS A 39 -2.70 10.69 16.12
C LYS A 39 -1.39 10.07 15.63
N PRO A 40 -0.55 9.49 16.53
CA PRO A 40 0.60 8.72 16.09
C PRO A 40 0.17 7.53 15.23
N LEU A 41 0.87 7.30 14.13
CA LEU A 41 0.64 6.19 13.20
C LEU A 41 1.83 5.25 13.21
N ILE A 42 1.61 4.01 12.82
CA ILE A 42 2.66 3.05 12.52
C ILE A 42 3.48 3.60 11.34
N GLY A 43 4.82 3.53 11.45
CA GLY A 43 5.70 4.14 10.47
C GLY A 43 6.07 5.61 10.75
N ASP A 44 5.45 6.27 11.75
CA ASP A 44 5.88 7.60 12.13
C ASP A 44 7.31 7.61 12.62
N ARG A 45 8.08 8.57 12.12
CA ARG A 45 9.38 8.92 12.70
C ARG A 45 9.12 9.82 13.90
N VAL A 46 9.70 9.45 15.04
CA VAL A 46 9.42 10.12 16.31
C VAL A 46 10.72 10.37 17.10
N LYS A 47 10.68 11.40 17.93
CA LYS A 47 11.64 11.61 19.00
C LYS A 47 11.00 11.14 20.31
N ILE A 48 11.69 10.29 21.05
CA ILE A 48 11.26 9.79 22.35
C ILE A 48 12.19 10.30 23.44
N SER A 49 11.66 10.48 24.65
CA SER A 49 12.44 10.64 25.88
C SER A 49 12.39 9.38 26.69
N VAL A 50 13.53 8.95 27.21
CA VAL A 50 13.67 7.77 28.08
C VAL A 50 14.06 8.23 29.48
N GLU A 51 13.27 7.87 30.48
CA GLU A 51 13.55 8.17 31.88
C GLU A 51 14.41 7.07 32.52
N SER A 52 15.06 7.40 33.63
CA SER A 52 15.96 6.49 34.38
C SER A 52 15.27 5.22 34.87
N GLN A 53 13.93 5.23 34.99
CA GLN A 53 13.11 4.08 35.43
C GLN A 53 12.59 3.24 34.25
N GLY A 54 13.05 3.48 33.00
CA GLY A 54 12.65 2.72 31.81
C GLY A 54 11.35 3.18 31.16
N TYR A 55 10.66 4.18 31.70
CA TYR A 55 9.50 4.79 31.05
C TYR A 55 9.94 5.61 29.85
N ALA A 56 9.20 5.50 28.76
CA ALA A 56 9.46 6.30 27.56
C ALA A 56 8.20 7.03 27.09
N SER A 57 8.40 8.22 26.54
CA SER A 57 7.31 9.02 25.97
C SER A 57 7.67 9.58 24.60
N ILE A 58 6.67 9.63 23.71
CA ILE A 58 6.82 10.30 22.42
C ILE A 58 6.74 11.80 22.67
N GLU A 59 7.83 12.50 22.37
CA GLU A 59 7.97 13.95 22.52
C GLU A 59 7.55 14.69 21.26
N GLU A 60 7.91 14.13 20.08
CA GLU A 60 7.72 14.77 18.79
C GLU A 60 7.40 13.71 17.74
N ILE A 61 6.50 14.03 16.81
CA ILE A 61 6.23 13.28 15.60
C ILE A 61 6.72 14.14 14.44
N PHE A 62 7.71 13.65 13.69
CA PHE A 62 8.23 14.35 12.53
C PHE A 62 7.23 14.37 11.38
N SER A 63 7.41 15.34 10.45
CA SER A 63 6.56 15.46 9.28
C SER A 63 6.52 14.16 8.47
N ARG A 64 5.32 13.74 8.10
CA ARG A 64 5.09 12.57 7.26
C ARG A 64 5.32 12.93 5.80
N LYS A 65 5.99 12.05 5.05
CA LYS A 65 6.07 12.19 3.60
C LYS A 65 4.77 11.76 2.90
N ASN A 66 4.07 10.78 3.48
CA ASN A 66 2.77 10.28 3.06
C ASN A 66 2.11 9.51 4.20
N GLU A 67 0.82 9.22 4.03
CA GLU A 67 0.06 8.35 4.91
C GLU A 67 -1.06 7.62 4.15
N LEU A 68 -1.37 6.41 4.60
CA LEU A 68 -2.53 5.66 4.19
C LEU A 68 -3.59 5.72 5.30
N ILE A 69 -4.85 5.88 4.92
CA ILE A 69 -5.98 5.92 5.87
C ILE A 69 -6.37 4.51 6.28
N ARG A 70 -6.27 3.57 5.36
CA ARG A 70 -6.57 2.15 5.55
C ARG A 70 -5.56 1.29 4.82
N PRO A 71 -4.76 0.54 5.56
CA PRO A 71 -4.55 0.62 7.01
C PRO A 71 -3.88 1.94 7.41
N PRO A 72 -4.05 2.40 8.68
CA PRO A 72 -3.45 3.64 9.15
C PRO A 72 -1.93 3.46 9.34
N ILE A 73 -1.16 3.82 8.33
CA ILE A 73 0.30 3.69 8.28
C ILE A 73 0.90 4.89 7.55
N SER A 74 2.09 5.33 7.95
CA SER A 74 2.78 6.50 7.41
C SER A 74 4.18 6.20 6.90
N ASN A 75 4.74 7.16 6.16
CA ASN A 75 6.13 7.13 5.69
C ASN A 75 6.49 5.90 4.84
N ILE A 76 5.54 5.45 4.01
CA ILE A 76 5.72 4.31 3.11
C ILE A 76 6.53 4.73 1.89
N ASP A 77 7.59 3.97 1.54
CA ASP A 77 8.38 4.18 0.34
C ASP A 77 7.71 3.53 -0.87
N GLN A 78 7.21 2.31 -0.69
CA GLN A 78 6.67 1.51 -1.79
C GLN A 78 5.52 0.60 -1.35
N LEU A 79 4.63 0.28 -2.29
CA LEU A 79 3.52 -0.65 -2.12
C LEU A 79 3.78 -1.88 -2.99
N LEU A 80 4.05 -3.02 -2.35
CA LEU A 80 4.15 -4.31 -3.02
C LEU A 80 2.75 -4.88 -3.24
N VAL A 81 2.24 -4.77 -4.45
CA VAL A 81 0.95 -5.34 -4.86
C VAL A 81 1.20 -6.78 -5.30
N VAL A 82 0.81 -7.74 -4.46
CA VAL A 82 0.99 -9.17 -4.74
C VAL A 82 -0.28 -9.74 -5.35
N VAL A 83 -0.14 -10.35 -6.52
CA VAL A 83 -1.22 -11.05 -7.23
C VAL A 83 -0.77 -12.46 -7.62
N SER A 84 -1.71 -13.35 -7.87
CA SER A 84 -1.40 -14.69 -8.37
C SER A 84 -1.53 -14.72 -9.90
N ALA A 85 -0.69 -15.48 -10.58
CA ALA A 85 -0.84 -15.72 -12.03
C ALA A 85 -2.07 -16.57 -12.37
N CYS A 86 -2.60 -17.33 -11.40
CA CYS A 86 -3.71 -18.26 -11.59
C CYS A 86 -4.74 -18.23 -10.46
N GLU A 87 -4.49 -18.92 -9.34
CA GLU A 87 -5.42 -19.07 -8.22
C GLU A 87 -4.96 -18.30 -6.97
N PRO A 88 -5.76 -17.33 -6.50
CA PRO A 88 -6.99 -16.81 -7.11
C PRO A 88 -6.71 -16.10 -8.44
N GLU A 89 -7.70 -16.15 -9.37
CA GLU A 89 -7.58 -15.40 -10.63
C GLU A 89 -7.30 -13.91 -10.34
N PRO A 90 -6.39 -13.29 -11.11
CA PRO A 90 -6.02 -11.89 -10.89
C PRO A 90 -7.17 -10.95 -11.27
N ASP A 91 -7.55 -10.09 -10.34
CA ASP A 91 -8.53 -9.03 -10.56
C ASP A 91 -7.81 -7.72 -10.92
N LEU A 92 -7.85 -7.37 -12.21
CA LEU A 92 -7.19 -6.18 -12.73
C LEU A 92 -7.72 -4.89 -12.09
N LEU A 93 -9.01 -4.83 -11.75
CA LEU A 93 -9.59 -3.66 -11.08
C LEU A 93 -8.98 -3.47 -9.69
N VAL A 94 -8.77 -4.55 -8.93
CA VAL A 94 -8.13 -4.48 -7.61
C VAL A 94 -6.69 -4.01 -7.75
N ILE A 95 -5.95 -4.53 -8.73
CA ILE A 95 -4.57 -4.10 -8.99
C ILE A 95 -4.55 -2.61 -9.32
N ASP A 96 -5.43 -2.16 -10.22
CA ASP A 96 -5.51 -0.78 -10.67
C ASP A 96 -5.89 0.18 -9.54
N LYS A 97 -6.80 -0.21 -8.65
CA LYS A 97 -7.12 0.55 -7.43
C LYS A 97 -5.90 0.72 -6.54
N LEU A 98 -5.16 -0.35 -6.26
CA LEU A 98 -3.97 -0.32 -5.41
C LEU A 98 -2.85 0.54 -6.02
N VAL A 99 -2.59 0.37 -7.31
CA VAL A 99 -1.61 1.17 -8.06
C VAL A 99 -2.01 2.64 -8.05
N SER A 100 -3.28 2.97 -8.28
CA SER A 100 -3.77 4.35 -8.26
C SER A 100 -3.65 5.00 -6.89
N ILE A 101 -3.99 4.29 -5.81
CA ILE A 101 -3.82 4.78 -4.43
C ILE A 101 -2.34 5.05 -4.14
N ALA A 102 -1.45 4.14 -4.56
CA ALA A 102 -0.02 4.31 -4.36
C ALA A 102 0.48 5.59 -5.07
N ILE A 103 0.10 5.79 -6.34
CA ILE A 103 0.49 6.96 -7.13
C ILE A 103 -0.05 8.25 -6.49
N ASP A 104 -1.33 8.32 -6.11
CA ASP A 104 -1.94 9.49 -5.46
C ASP A 104 -1.20 9.87 -4.18
N ARG A 105 -0.77 8.87 -3.41
CA ARG A 105 -0.03 9.05 -2.14
C ARG A 105 1.48 9.20 -2.32
N ARG A 106 1.99 9.27 -3.54
CA ARG A 106 3.43 9.35 -3.86
C ARG A 106 4.21 8.16 -3.26
N ILE A 107 3.60 6.98 -3.33
CA ILE A 107 4.18 5.70 -2.95
C ILE A 107 4.51 4.96 -4.24
N GLU A 108 5.69 4.37 -4.35
CA GLU A 108 6.10 3.61 -5.53
C GLU A 108 5.33 2.28 -5.61
N PRO A 109 4.49 2.03 -6.63
CA PRO A 109 3.85 0.73 -6.80
C PRO A 109 4.82 -0.27 -7.42
N ILE A 110 4.90 -1.47 -6.84
CA ILE A 110 5.62 -2.63 -7.39
C ILE A 110 4.62 -3.78 -7.49
N LEU A 111 4.50 -4.39 -8.66
CA LEU A 111 3.63 -5.54 -8.88
C LEU A 111 4.43 -6.82 -8.76
N VAL A 112 4.07 -7.69 -7.83
CA VAL A 112 4.63 -9.04 -7.72
C VAL A 112 3.60 -10.03 -8.22
N ILE A 113 3.91 -10.72 -9.31
CA ILE A 113 3.06 -11.78 -9.85
C ILE A 113 3.60 -13.11 -9.37
N SER A 114 2.88 -13.74 -8.46
CA SER A 114 3.24 -15.01 -7.85
C SER A 114 2.72 -16.22 -8.60
N LYS A 115 3.21 -17.42 -8.27
CA LYS A 115 2.81 -18.70 -8.86
C LYS A 115 3.02 -18.77 -10.37
N VAL A 116 4.04 -18.10 -10.86
CA VAL A 116 4.39 -18.06 -12.29
C VAL A 116 4.91 -19.42 -12.80
N ASP A 117 5.23 -20.34 -11.90
CA ASP A 117 5.51 -21.73 -12.18
C ASP A 117 4.29 -22.54 -12.61
N LEU A 118 3.08 -22.07 -12.30
CA LEU A 118 1.81 -22.72 -12.65
C LEU A 118 1.17 -22.15 -13.92
N LYS A 119 1.37 -20.86 -14.19
CA LYS A 119 0.79 -20.17 -15.36
C LYS A 119 1.64 -18.96 -15.72
N GLU A 120 1.96 -18.81 -16.99
CA GLU A 120 2.67 -17.63 -17.50
C GLU A 120 1.76 -16.38 -17.43
N PRO A 121 2.23 -15.27 -16.83
CA PRO A 121 1.42 -14.07 -16.61
C PRO A 121 1.58 -13.02 -17.72
N TYR A 122 1.89 -13.42 -18.96
CA TYR A 122 2.32 -12.55 -20.06
C TYR A 122 1.45 -11.29 -20.24
N GLU A 123 0.13 -11.43 -20.24
CA GLU A 123 -0.77 -10.30 -20.47
C GLU A 123 -0.73 -9.29 -19.32
N ILE A 124 -0.72 -9.77 -18.06
CA ILE A 124 -0.66 -8.88 -16.89
C ILE A 124 0.68 -8.17 -16.85
N GLU A 125 1.75 -8.91 -17.02
CA GLU A 125 3.11 -8.37 -17.04
C GLU A 125 3.24 -7.26 -18.09
N LYS A 126 2.78 -7.51 -19.31
CA LYS A 126 2.80 -6.56 -20.43
C LYS A 126 2.04 -5.28 -20.12
N ILE A 127 0.82 -5.38 -19.53
CA ILE A 127 -0.01 -4.23 -19.18
C ILE A 127 0.74 -3.31 -18.21
N TYR A 128 1.27 -3.86 -17.11
CA TYR A 128 1.86 -3.04 -16.07
C TYR A 128 3.28 -2.56 -16.38
N LYS A 129 4.08 -3.35 -17.10
CA LYS A 129 5.38 -2.89 -17.63
C LYS A 129 5.22 -1.71 -18.59
N LYS A 130 4.20 -1.76 -19.48
CA LYS A 130 3.92 -0.67 -20.44
C LYS A 130 3.67 0.68 -19.76
N ILE A 131 3.07 0.69 -18.55
CA ILE A 131 2.82 1.91 -17.78
C ILE A 131 3.94 2.28 -16.80
N GLY A 132 5.09 1.59 -16.89
CA GLY A 132 6.27 1.87 -16.07
C GLY A 132 6.18 1.38 -14.62
N VAL A 133 5.28 0.45 -14.30
CA VAL A 133 5.27 -0.23 -13.01
C VAL A 133 6.34 -1.31 -13.02
N ASN A 134 7.16 -1.36 -11.97
CA ASN A 134 8.12 -2.46 -11.78
C ASN A 134 7.36 -3.76 -11.52
N VAL A 135 7.62 -4.79 -12.34
CA VAL A 135 6.94 -6.10 -12.26
C VAL A 135 7.95 -7.17 -11.95
N ILE A 136 7.76 -7.87 -10.83
CA ILE A 136 8.58 -8.99 -10.37
C ILE A 136 7.78 -10.29 -10.54
N LEU A 137 8.39 -11.26 -11.21
CA LEU A 137 7.83 -12.61 -11.35
C LEU A 137 8.32 -13.48 -10.20
N PHE A 138 7.39 -14.04 -9.42
CA PHE A 138 7.71 -14.79 -8.22
C PHE A 138 7.20 -16.22 -8.26
N SER A 139 8.10 -17.16 -8.01
CA SER A 139 7.78 -18.54 -7.64
C SER A 139 8.55 -18.94 -6.39
N LYS A 140 7.90 -19.63 -5.47
CA LYS A 140 8.56 -20.18 -4.28
C LYS A 140 9.66 -21.22 -4.58
N PHE A 141 9.68 -21.73 -5.80
CA PHE A 141 10.66 -22.70 -6.28
C PHE A 141 11.87 -22.03 -6.95
N TRP A 142 11.83 -20.72 -7.21
CA TRP A 142 12.89 -19.98 -7.88
C TRP A 142 13.64 -19.10 -6.88
N GLU A 143 14.84 -19.51 -6.50
CA GLU A 143 15.66 -18.78 -5.54
C GLU A 143 15.93 -17.32 -5.97
N ASN A 144 16.14 -17.09 -7.25
CA ASN A 144 16.38 -15.75 -7.77
C ASN A 144 15.19 -14.80 -7.55
N SER A 145 13.94 -15.29 -7.54
CA SER A 145 12.76 -14.45 -7.40
C SER A 145 12.65 -13.83 -6.01
N ILE A 146 13.04 -14.54 -4.94
CA ILE A 146 13.08 -13.98 -3.60
C ILE A 146 14.22 -12.98 -3.41
N ASN A 147 15.36 -13.20 -4.09
CA ASN A 147 16.49 -12.28 -4.05
C ASN A 147 16.15 -10.94 -4.72
N GLU A 148 15.38 -10.97 -5.82
CA GLU A 148 14.88 -9.75 -6.46
C GLU A 148 13.95 -8.97 -5.50
N ILE A 149 13.05 -9.66 -4.80
CA ILE A 149 12.19 -9.04 -3.78
C ILE A 149 13.05 -8.46 -2.65
N LYS A 150 14.05 -9.18 -2.12
CA LYS A 150 14.96 -8.66 -1.08
C LYS A 150 15.67 -7.39 -1.53
N ASN A 151 16.11 -7.33 -2.79
CA ASN A 151 16.79 -6.16 -3.34
C ASN A 151 15.90 -4.92 -3.38
N VAL A 152 14.63 -5.05 -3.79
CA VAL A 152 13.71 -3.91 -3.81
C VAL A 152 13.26 -3.48 -2.41
N LEU A 153 13.24 -4.40 -1.43
CA LEU A 153 12.88 -4.11 -0.04
C LEU A 153 14.00 -3.41 0.74
N LYS A 154 15.24 -3.60 0.34
CA LYS A 154 16.41 -3.15 1.10
C LYS A 154 16.39 -1.65 1.39
N GLY A 155 16.41 -1.30 2.68
CA GLY A 155 16.43 0.10 3.14
C GLY A 155 15.13 0.87 2.94
N LYS A 156 14.05 0.20 2.50
CA LYS A 156 12.74 0.80 2.23
C LYS A 156 11.71 0.42 3.28
N THR A 157 10.72 1.28 3.47
CA THR A 157 9.50 0.94 4.22
C THR A 157 8.44 0.49 3.22
N THR A 158 8.10 -0.78 3.23
CA THR A 158 7.23 -1.42 2.24
C THR A 158 5.93 -1.89 2.88
N ALA A 159 4.80 -1.50 2.30
CA ALA A 159 3.51 -2.10 2.60
C ALA A 159 3.20 -3.22 1.60
N LEU A 160 2.69 -4.38 2.07
CA LEU A 160 2.24 -5.48 1.22
C LEU A 160 0.72 -5.41 1.07
N ALA A 161 0.24 -5.45 -0.17
CA ALA A 161 -1.18 -5.50 -0.49
C ALA A 161 -1.48 -6.68 -1.44
N GLY A 162 -2.72 -7.13 -1.45
CA GLY A 162 -3.18 -8.20 -2.33
C GLY A 162 -4.22 -9.10 -1.65
N ASN A 163 -4.96 -9.86 -2.46
CA ASN A 163 -6.02 -10.74 -1.99
C ASN A 163 -5.50 -11.87 -1.09
N SER A 164 -6.40 -12.54 -0.39
CA SER A 164 -6.03 -13.76 0.35
C SER A 164 -5.60 -14.87 -0.63
N GLY A 165 -4.59 -15.64 -0.26
CA GLY A 165 -4.11 -16.78 -1.06
C GLY A 165 -3.18 -16.43 -2.23
N VAL A 166 -2.85 -15.16 -2.47
CA VAL A 166 -1.93 -14.74 -3.55
C VAL A 166 -0.45 -14.95 -3.23
N GLY A 167 -0.10 -15.45 -2.04
CA GLY A 167 1.30 -15.77 -1.70
C GLY A 167 2.01 -14.74 -0.83
N LYS A 168 1.35 -13.72 -0.26
CA LYS A 168 1.98 -12.72 0.64
C LYS A 168 2.73 -13.38 1.81
N SER A 169 2.07 -14.28 2.54
CA SER A 169 2.69 -14.99 3.67
C SER A 169 3.86 -15.87 3.22
N THR A 170 3.80 -16.44 2.01
CA THR A 170 4.91 -17.21 1.43
C THR A 170 6.12 -16.31 1.20
N ILE A 171 5.92 -15.14 0.61
CA ILE A 171 6.98 -14.15 0.40
C ILE A 171 7.59 -13.75 1.74
N LEU A 172 6.76 -13.36 2.72
CA LEU A 172 7.23 -12.96 4.05
C LEU A 172 8.07 -14.06 4.72
N ASN A 173 7.59 -15.29 4.73
CA ASN A 173 8.33 -16.42 5.31
C ASN A 173 9.68 -16.68 4.59
N MET A 174 9.75 -16.46 3.27
CA MET A 174 10.99 -16.64 2.51
C MET A 174 11.99 -15.49 2.67
N LEU A 175 11.57 -14.35 3.23
CA LEU A 175 12.51 -13.26 3.56
C LEU A 175 13.48 -13.67 4.68
N GLY A 176 13.20 -14.76 5.42
CA GLY A 176 14.10 -15.32 6.41
C GLY A 176 14.09 -14.59 7.75
N GLU A 177 13.08 -13.77 8.00
CA GLU A 177 12.82 -13.17 9.30
C GLU A 177 11.87 -14.09 10.09
N ASP A 178 11.88 -14.01 11.43
CA ASP A 178 10.97 -14.74 12.31
C ASP A 178 9.53 -14.20 12.20
N PHE A 179 9.02 -14.16 10.97
CA PHE A 179 7.60 -13.94 10.74
C PHE A 179 6.87 -15.26 11.04
N GLU A 180 6.34 -15.42 12.23
CA GLU A 180 5.40 -16.51 12.55
C GLU A 180 4.07 -16.31 11.80
N MET A 181 4.12 -16.26 10.46
CA MET A 181 2.94 -16.20 9.63
C MET A 181 2.53 -17.60 9.18
N GLU A 182 1.43 -18.11 9.70
CA GLU A 182 0.85 -19.38 9.27
C GLU A 182 0.48 -19.33 7.78
N THR A 183 1.16 -20.13 6.98
CA THR A 183 0.81 -20.40 5.59
C THR A 183 -0.34 -21.40 5.54
N GLY A 184 -1.52 -20.96 5.10
CA GLY A 184 -2.64 -21.83 4.78
C GLY A 184 -3.56 -22.17 5.94
N LYS A 185 -4.77 -21.66 5.88
CA LYS A 185 -5.92 -21.70 6.80
C LYS A 185 -5.86 -20.55 7.82
N VAL A 186 -6.89 -19.72 7.72
CA VAL A 186 -7.33 -18.72 8.71
C VAL A 186 -6.65 -18.86 10.06
N SER A 187 -5.84 -17.88 10.44
CA SER A 187 -5.12 -17.82 11.72
C SER A 187 -6.02 -18.17 12.91
N LYS A 188 -5.89 -19.40 13.40
CA LYS A 188 -6.67 -19.92 14.56
C LYS A 188 -6.02 -19.68 15.91
N LYS A 189 -4.88 -19.01 15.98
CA LYS A 189 -4.06 -18.93 17.21
C LYS A 189 -3.79 -17.54 17.78
N LEU A 190 -4.56 -16.52 17.43
CA LEU A 190 -4.68 -15.37 18.33
C LEU A 190 -6.06 -15.45 18.98
N GLY A 191 -6.03 -15.67 20.30
CA GLY A 191 -7.14 -16.07 21.15
C GLY A 191 -8.49 -15.40 20.84
N ARG A 192 -9.49 -16.25 20.84
CA ARG A 192 -10.92 -16.00 21.01
C ARG A 192 -11.26 -14.59 21.51
N GLY A 193 -11.73 -13.72 20.60
CA GLY A 193 -12.40 -12.47 20.92
C GLY A 193 -13.11 -11.98 19.67
N LYS A 194 -14.43 -11.90 19.71
CA LYS A 194 -15.26 -11.25 18.69
C LYS A 194 -14.69 -9.85 18.42
N HIS A 195 -14.52 -9.48 17.13
CA HIS A 195 -13.95 -8.23 16.62
C HIS A 195 -12.41 -8.13 16.70
N THR A 196 -11.69 -8.94 15.91
CA THR A 196 -10.27 -8.67 15.64
C THR A 196 -10.15 -7.52 14.65
N THR A 197 -10.00 -6.30 15.14
CA THR A 197 -9.37 -5.22 14.41
C THR A 197 -7.93 -5.72 14.14
N ARG A 198 -7.65 -6.14 12.91
CA ARG A 198 -6.31 -6.60 12.53
C ARG A 198 -5.38 -5.40 12.66
N HIS A 199 -4.48 -5.46 13.64
CA HIS A 199 -3.49 -4.40 13.87
C HIS A 199 -2.42 -4.50 12.79
N VAL A 200 -2.08 -3.37 12.19
CA VAL A 200 -0.90 -3.26 11.32
C VAL A 200 0.33 -3.22 12.21
N GLU A 201 1.38 -3.86 11.78
CA GLU A 201 2.69 -3.84 12.44
C GLU A 201 3.78 -3.73 11.38
N LEU A 202 4.82 -2.92 11.67
CA LEU A 202 6.03 -2.85 10.87
C LEU A 202 7.08 -3.81 11.44
N TYR A 203 7.53 -4.70 10.59
CA TYR A 203 8.59 -5.65 10.90
C TYR A 203 9.91 -5.14 10.33
N PRO A 204 10.95 -4.96 11.16
CA PRO A 204 12.28 -4.60 10.67
C PRO A 204 12.89 -5.78 9.92
N LEU A 205 13.57 -5.51 8.79
CA LEU A 205 14.28 -6.52 8.00
C LEU A 205 15.75 -6.57 8.40
N SER A 206 16.33 -7.77 8.47
CA SER A 206 17.75 -7.98 8.85
C SER A 206 18.72 -7.31 7.87
N PHE A 207 18.33 -7.21 6.60
CA PHE A 207 19.10 -6.53 5.54
C PHE A 207 18.76 -5.04 5.42
N GLY A 208 18.01 -4.47 6.38
CA GLY A 208 17.61 -3.06 6.46
C GLY A 208 16.28 -2.76 5.78
N GLY A 209 15.55 -1.80 6.35
CA GLY A 209 14.20 -1.43 5.94
C GLY A 209 13.12 -2.07 6.83
N PHE A 210 11.86 -1.93 6.40
CA PHE A 210 10.69 -2.42 7.12
C PHE A 210 9.66 -2.99 6.15
N VAL A 211 8.92 -3.99 6.59
CA VAL A 211 7.77 -4.51 5.87
C VAL A 211 6.53 -4.49 6.76
N ALA A 212 5.38 -4.13 6.19
CA ALA A 212 4.07 -4.22 6.83
C ALA A 212 3.16 -5.14 6.04
N ASP A 213 2.56 -6.14 6.68
CA ASP A 213 1.40 -6.81 6.12
C ASP A 213 0.17 -5.92 6.35
N THR A 214 -0.56 -5.64 5.28
CA THR A 214 -1.74 -4.77 5.30
C THR A 214 -3.00 -5.57 4.97
N PRO A 215 -3.51 -6.38 5.89
CA PRO A 215 -4.66 -7.24 5.66
C PRO A 215 -5.90 -6.41 5.33
N GLY A 216 -6.65 -6.87 4.29
CA GLY A 216 -7.89 -6.20 3.87
C GLY A 216 -7.68 -4.98 2.96
N PHE A 217 -6.45 -4.68 2.56
CA PHE A 217 -6.14 -3.58 1.64
C PHE A 217 -6.61 -3.85 0.19
N SER A 218 -7.01 -5.07 -0.14
CA SER A 218 -7.53 -5.45 -1.46
C SER A 218 -9.01 -5.14 -1.68
N ASN A 219 -9.80 -4.92 -0.62
CA ASN A 219 -11.24 -4.72 -0.72
C ASN A 219 -11.63 -3.27 -0.41
N LEU A 220 -11.01 -2.32 -1.15
CA LEU A 220 -11.14 -0.90 -0.90
C LEU A 220 -12.17 -0.26 -1.81
N ASP A 221 -13.17 0.33 -1.18
CA ASP A 221 -14.05 1.33 -1.80
C ASP A 221 -13.36 2.70 -1.73
N ILE A 222 -12.85 3.16 -2.88
CA ILE A 222 -12.07 4.40 -2.96
C ILE A 222 -12.91 5.64 -2.66
N GLY A 223 -14.19 5.61 -2.97
CA GLY A 223 -15.12 6.69 -2.72
C GLY A 223 -15.51 6.77 -1.24
N LYS A 224 -15.91 5.63 -0.64
CA LYS A 224 -16.32 5.55 0.77
C LYS A 224 -15.23 6.02 1.73
N TYR A 225 -13.98 5.67 1.44
CA TYR A 225 -12.83 5.98 2.31
C TYR A 225 -12.05 7.21 1.86
N LYS A 226 -12.48 7.94 0.84
CA LYS A 226 -11.79 9.13 0.29
C LYS A 226 -10.30 8.86 0.04
N LEU A 227 -10.02 7.75 -0.62
CA LEU A 227 -8.64 7.33 -0.83
C LEU A 227 -7.97 8.15 -1.94
N ILE A 228 -8.74 8.59 -2.93
CA ILE A 228 -8.31 9.43 -4.05
C ILE A 228 -9.38 10.51 -4.25
N GLU A 229 -8.99 11.76 -4.46
CA GLU A 229 -9.92 12.80 -4.89
C GLU A 229 -10.24 12.61 -6.38
N LYS A 230 -11.50 12.89 -6.77
CA LYS A 230 -11.98 12.62 -8.14
C LYS A 230 -11.14 13.33 -9.21
N GLU A 231 -10.74 14.55 -8.93
CA GLU A 231 -9.90 15.39 -9.81
C GLU A 231 -8.52 14.79 -10.03
N ASN A 232 -8.00 14.05 -9.03
CA ASN A 232 -6.68 13.42 -9.06
C ASN A 232 -6.69 12.08 -9.80
N LEU A 233 -7.84 11.41 -9.94
CA LEU A 233 -7.91 10.05 -10.48
C LEU A 233 -7.24 9.92 -11.85
N GLN A 234 -7.43 10.89 -12.74
CA GLN A 234 -6.83 10.87 -14.08
C GLN A 234 -5.29 10.84 -14.05
N TYR A 235 -4.67 11.44 -13.03
CA TYR A 235 -3.21 11.48 -12.86
C TYR A 235 -2.65 10.20 -12.22
N CYS A 236 -3.53 9.33 -11.69
CA CYS A 236 -3.15 8.01 -11.19
C CYS A 236 -2.98 6.98 -12.32
N PHE A 237 -3.43 7.32 -13.54
CA PHE A 237 -3.26 6.53 -14.75
C PHE A 237 -2.15 7.16 -15.59
N LYS A 238 -0.89 6.77 -15.34
CA LYS A 238 0.30 7.38 -15.98
C LYS A 238 0.23 7.39 -17.50
N GLU A 239 -0.41 6.39 -18.10
CA GLU A 239 -0.63 6.29 -19.54
C GLU A 239 -1.56 7.36 -20.10
N PHE A 240 -2.32 8.08 -19.24
CA PHE A 240 -3.15 9.22 -19.66
C PHE A 240 -2.34 10.51 -19.77
N GLU A 241 -1.24 10.64 -19.04
CA GLU A 241 -0.45 11.88 -18.91
C GLU A 241 -0.10 12.53 -20.26
N PRO A 242 0.33 11.81 -21.33
CA PRO A 242 0.65 12.41 -22.62
C PRO A 242 -0.56 13.02 -23.36
N TYR A 243 -1.79 12.68 -22.92
CA TYR A 243 -3.04 13.00 -23.60
C TYR A 243 -3.92 13.98 -22.85
N ILE A 244 -3.85 14.04 -21.50
CA ILE A 244 -4.73 14.90 -20.68
C ILE A 244 -4.74 16.34 -21.15
N LYS A 245 -3.56 16.94 -21.43
CA LYS A 245 -3.43 18.32 -21.88
C LYS A 245 -3.87 18.56 -23.32
N LYS A 246 -4.14 17.51 -24.10
CA LYS A 246 -4.59 17.58 -25.50
C LYS A 246 -6.11 17.50 -25.63
N CYS A 247 -6.83 17.24 -24.54
CA CYS A 247 -8.28 17.26 -24.55
C CYS A 247 -8.81 18.68 -24.81
N LYS A 248 -9.91 18.77 -25.56
CA LYS A 248 -10.57 20.06 -25.87
C LYS A 248 -11.03 20.81 -24.61
N PHE A 249 -11.44 20.09 -23.57
CA PHE A 249 -11.97 20.66 -22.34
C PHE A 249 -11.00 20.44 -21.18
N ALA A 250 -10.71 21.48 -20.40
CA ALA A 250 -9.83 21.40 -19.24
C ALA A 250 -10.38 20.49 -18.12
N SER A 251 -11.72 20.40 -18.01
CA SER A 251 -12.41 19.52 -17.05
C SER A 251 -12.88 18.21 -17.66
N CYS A 252 -12.17 17.70 -18.67
CA CYS A 252 -12.50 16.46 -19.32
C CYS A 252 -12.40 15.28 -18.32
N ASN A 253 -13.45 14.47 -18.23
CA ASN A 253 -13.43 13.25 -17.43
C ASN A 253 -13.06 12.00 -18.24
N HIS A 254 -12.69 12.18 -19.52
CA HIS A 254 -12.25 11.13 -20.42
C HIS A 254 -13.29 10.00 -20.60
N THR A 255 -14.57 10.35 -20.65
CA THR A 255 -15.68 9.38 -20.78
C THR A 255 -16.35 9.48 -22.17
N LYS A 256 -17.22 10.50 -22.35
CA LYS A 256 -18.03 10.70 -23.55
C LYS A 256 -17.80 12.06 -24.24
N GLU A 257 -16.84 12.81 -23.75
CA GLU A 257 -16.55 14.15 -24.25
C GLU A 257 -16.03 14.08 -25.69
N LYS A 258 -16.61 14.92 -26.56
CA LYS A 258 -16.14 15.05 -27.95
C LYS A 258 -14.72 15.59 -27.99
N SER A 259 -13.88 15.00 -28.83
CA SER A 259 -12.45 15.36 -28.97
C SER A 259 -11.65 15.14 -27.69
N CYS A 260 -11.91 14.01 -27.00
CA CYS A 260 -11.11 13.57 -25.88
C CYS A 260 -9.89 12.80 -26.36
N ALA A 261 -8.70 13.35 -26.15
CA ALA A 261 -7.45 12.72 -26.60
C ALA A 261 -7.13 11.37 -25.88
N VAL A 262 -7.63 11.17 -24.65
CA VAL A 262 -7.49 9.89 -23.93
C VAL A 262 -8.37 8.82 -24.58
N VAL A 263 -9.61 9.14 -24.97
CA VAL A 263 -10.50 8.20 -25.67
C VAL A 263 -9.95 7.90 -27.07
N GLU A 264 -9.39 8.86 -27.77
CA GLU A 264 -8.73 8.64 -29.06
C GLU A 264 -7.49 7.73 -28.91
N ALA A 265 -6.67 7.93 -27.88
CA ALA A 265 -5.53 7.07 -27.57
C ALA A 265 -5.95 5.62 -27.22
N LEU A 266 -7.10 5.45 -26.55
CA LEU A 266 -7.69 4.13 -26.32
C LEU A 266 -8.08 3.46 -27.64
N GLN A 267 -8.80 4.17 -28.53
CA GLN A 267 -9.22 3.64 -29.83
C GLN A 267 -8.03 3.23 -30.72
N ASN A 268 -6.91 3.96 -30.59
CA ASN A 268 -5.66 3.67 -31.29
C ASN A 268 -4.80 2.58 -30.60
N GLY A 269 -5.28 1.91 -29.54
CA GLY A 269 -4.55 0.86 -28.81
C GLY A 269 -3.36 1.33 -27.99
N GLN A 270 -3.20 2.65 -27.81
CA GLN A 270 -2.12 3.23 -27.00
C GLN A 270 -2.37 3.08 -25.50
N ILE A 271 -3.65 3.13 -25.10
CA ILE A 271 -4.12 2.84 -23.74
C ILE A 271 -4.75 1.45 -23.74
N ASN A 272 -4.44 0.63 -22.70
CA ASN A 272 -5.02 -0.69 -22.59
C ASN A 272 -6.50 -0.59 -22.16
N GLU A 273 -7.36 -1.39 -22.81
CA GLU A 273 -8.80 -1.37 -22.58
C GLU A 273 -9.19 -1.73 -21.14
N SER A 274 -8.50 -2.70 -20.51
CA SER A 274 -8.76 -3.09 -19.13
C SER A 274 -8.47 -1.95 -18.14
N ARG A 275 -7.38 -1.22 -18.37
CA ARG A 275 -7.00 -0.06 -17.58
C ARG A 275 -8.03 1.07 -17.70
N TYR A 276 -8.47 1.35 -18.92
CA TYR A 276 -9.52 2.34 -19.14
C TYR A 276 -10.85 1.92 -18.47
N LYS A 277 -11.24 0.64 -18.54
CA LYS A 277 -12.43 0.12 -17.84
C LYS A 277 -12.30 0.31 -16.33
N SER A 278 -11.14 0.05 -15.75
CA SER A 278 -10.88 0.30 -14.33
C SER A 278 -10.99 1.78 -13.98
N TYR A 279 -10.46 2.67 -14.82
CA TYR A 279 -10.60 4.12 -14.64
C TYR A 279 -12.07 4.56 -14.59
N ILE A 280 -12.89 4.12 -15.55
CA ILE A 280 -14.33 4.42 -15.61
C ILE A 280 -15.05 3.92 -14.37
N PHE A 281 -14.77 2.68 -13.95
CA PHE A 281 -15.36 2.10 -12.74
C PHE A 281 -15.02 2.94 -11.49
N MET A 282 -13.75 3.28 -11.32
CA MET A 282 -13.27 4.09 -10.19
C MET A 282 -13.87 5.50 -10.20
N LEU A 283 -13.99 6.12 -11.37
CA LEU A 283 -14.63 7.43 -11.53
C LEU A 283 -16.11 7.40 -11.11
N ASP A 284 -16.84 6.36 -11.50
CA ASP A 284 -18.25 6.19 -11.14
C ASP A 284 -18.42 5.93 -9.63
N GLU A 285 -17.50 5.18 -9.01
CA GLU A 285 -17.47 4.96 -7.55
C GLU A 285 -17.27 6.28 -6.79
N LEU A 286 -16.36 7.14 -7.26
CA LEU A 286 -16.12 8.46 -6.67
C LEU A 286 -17.34 9.40 -6.85
N ARG A 287 -17.94 9.44 -8.03
CA ARG A 287 -19.15 10.23 -8.30
C ARG A 287 -20.33 9.83 -7.40
N LYS A 288 -20.56 8.53 -7.22
CA LYS A 288 -21.58 8.02 -6.32
C LYS A 288 -21.34 8.46 -4.87
N SER A 289 -20.08 8.38 -4.41
CA SER A 289 -19.70 8.81 -3.08
C SER A 289 -19.92 10.32 -2.86
N GLU A 290 -19.65 11.15 -3.85
CA GLU A 290 -19.92 12.59 -3.79
C GLU A 290 -21.44 12.86 -3.70
N SER A 291 -22.25 12.23 -4.55
CA SER A 291 -23.70 12.43 -4.57
C SER A 291 -24.41 12.05 -3.27
N LEU A 292 -23.85 11.09 -2.51
CA LEU A 292 -24.38 10.68 -1.19
C LEU A 292 -24.06 11.68 -0.07
N ARG A 293 -23.11 12.62 -0.28
CA ARG A 293 -22.76 13.66 0.72
C ARG A 293 -23.64 14.88 0.67
N TYR A 294 -24.31 15.09 -0.45
CA TYR A 294 -25.22 16.25 -0.66
C TYR A 294 -26.70 15.89 -0.43
N LYS A 295 -26.98 14.67 0.03
CA LYS A 295 -28.28 14.23 0.53
C LYS A 295 -28.24 14.14 2.06
#